data_71106a07eaad835c2dedf48ccafe2b26
#
_entry.id   71106a07eaad835c2dedf48ccafe2b26
#
_cell.length_a   1.000
_cell.length_b   1.000
_cell.length_c   1.000
_cell.angle_alpha   90.00
_cell.angle_beta   90.00
_cell.angle_gamma   90.00
#
_symmetry.space_group_name_H-M   'P 1'
#
loop_
_entity.id
_entity.type
_entity.pdbx_description
1 polymer ?
#
loop_
_entity_poly.entity_id
_entity_poly.type
_entity_poly.pdbx_seq_one_letter_code
_entity_poly.pdbx_strand_id
1 'polypeptide(L)'
;MLDPREILPPACPPLVDPGDLHRWVMLDDERLLVIDKPGWLVCHPSKNGPWSSLAGAVREEFKPDAIRLIYRLDRETSGVIILAKTEAMGSRLGKAVLQHRIGKLYVALLEGEMPESITVNQPLGPDLAANVTVKSRVAAGPGSQEAVTIFHPLAARGGFTLVGVELVTGRKHQIRAHAEWLGRRVVGDKLYGPDPGLYLEFAQQGWTARHSALLGMTRQALHCAAIDLRPTGLDYVLRAPWPPDMARFAERTMQLPTGEAQALIDAFVERKLNEELRKAGNERKDASS
;
A
#
# COMPACT_ATOMS: atom_id res chain seq x y z
N MET A 1 -0.69 -21.92 -5.94
CA MET A 1 0.71 -21.89 -6.40
C MET A 1 1.26 -20.54 -6.01
N LEU A 2 2.48 -20.47 -5.48
CA LEU A 2 3.15 -19.21 -5.13
C LEU A 2 3.51 -18.46 -6.43
N ASP A 3 3.45 -17.13 -6.44
CA ASP A 3 3.97 -16.35 -7.57
C ASP A 3 5.51 -16.41 -7.51
N PRO A 4 6.19 -16.92 -8.54
CA PRO A 4 7.66 -17.02 -8.55
C PRO A 4 8.36 -15.68 -8.31
N ARG A 5 7.73 -14.57 -8.68
CA ARG A 5 8.28 -13.22 -8.54
C ARG A 5 8.28 -12.72 -7.09
N GLU A 6 7.39 -13.23 -6.25
CA GLU A 6 7.27 -12.87 -4.84
C GLU A 6 8.28 -13.60 -3.94
N ILE A 7 8.80 -14.75 -4.41
CA ILE A 7 9.71 -15.59 -3.63
C ILE A 7 11.19 -15.34 -3.89
N LEU A 8 11.52 -14.52 -4.89
CA LEU A 8 12.91 -14.17 -5.19
C LEU A 8 13.48 -13.16 -4.19
N PRO A 9 14.76 -13.30 -3.80
CA PRO A 9 15.39 -12.33 -2.92
C PRO A 9 15.48 -10.94 -3.58
N PRO A 10 15.50 -9.84 -2.80
CA PRO A 10 15.60 -8.48 -3.35
C PRO A 10 16.86 -8.22 -4.18
N ALA A 11 17.94 -8.99 -3.96
CA ALA A 11 19.17 -8.89 -4.74
C ALA A 11 19.01 -9.41 -6.18
N CYS A 12 18.01 -10.24 -6.43
CA CYS A 12 17.68 -10.80 -7.75
C CYS A 12 16.23 -10.44 -8.11
N PRO A 13 15.89 -9.15 -8.27
CA PRO A 13 14.51 -8.76 -8.54
C PRO A 13 14.08 -9.29 -9.91
N PRO A 14 12.84 -9.77 -10.03
CA PRO A 14 12.27 -10.10 -11.32
C PRO A 14 12.18 -8.84 -12.19
N LEU A 15 12.33 -9.02 -13.50
CA LEU A 15 12.16 -7.92 -14.44
C LEU A 15 10.69 -7.77 -14.84
N VAL A 16 10.29 -6.53 -15.11
CA VAL A 16 8.97 -6.19 -15.63
C VAL A 16 8.91 -6.62 -17.10
N ASP A 17 7.90 -7.41 -17.46
CA ASP A 17 7.55 -7.66 -18.85
C ASP A 17 6.73 -6.47 -19.40
N PRO A 18 7.05 -5.94 -20.60
CA PRO A 18 6.29 -4.82 -21.18
C PRO A 18 4.79 -5.08 -21.30
N GLY A 19 4.42 -6.30 -21.70
CA GLY A 19 3.01 -6.70 -21.82
C GLY A 19 2.30 -6.72 -20.45
N ASP A 20 2.99 -7.14 -19.38
CA ASP A 20 2.47 -7.04 -18.01
C ASP A 20 2.27 -5.57 -17.62
N LEU A 21 3.25 -4.70 -17.92
CA LEU A 21 3.16 -3.28 -17.59
C LEU A 21 1.94 -2.62 -18.22
N HIS A 22 1.65 -2.91 -19.49
CA HIS A 22 0.45 -2.42 -20.18
C HIS A 22 -0.85 -2.93 -19.52
N ARG A 23 -0.88 -4.18 -19.06
CA ARG A 23 -2.05 -4.74 -18.35
C ARG A 23 -2.32 -4.09 -16.99
N TRP A 24 -1.29 -3.52 -16.35
CA TRP A 24 -1.43 -2.81 -15.08
C TRP A 24 -1.89 -1.37 -15.22
N VAL A 25 -1.90 -0.81 -16.45
CA VAL A 25 -2.35 0.57 -16.69
C VAL A 25 -3.86 0.67 -16.46
N MET A 26 -4.24 1.56 -15.54
CA MET A 26 -5.63 1.87 -15.19
C MET A 26 -6.12 3.15 -15.87
N LEU A 27 -5.21 4.11 -16.05
CA LEU A 27 -5.45 5.39 -16.70
C LEU A 27 -4.16 5.86 -17.36
N ASP A 28 -4.25 6.30 -18.61
CA ASP A 28 -3.18 6.98 -19.33
C ASP A 28 -3.76 8.18 -20.08
N ASP A 29 -3.58 9.38 -19.52
CA ASP A 29 -3.98 10.64 -20.16
C ASP A 29 -2.79 11.58 -20.33
N GLU A 30 -3.01 12.80 -20.79
CA GLU A 30 -1.96 13.79 -21.00
C GLU A 30 -1.23 14.21 -19.71
N ARG A 31 -1.83 14.02 -18.55
CA ARG A 31 -1.36 14.50 -17.25
C ARG A 31 -0.88 13.42 -16.32
N LEU A 32 -1.54 12.26 -16.36
CA LEU A 32 -1.35 11.18 -15.40
C LEU A 32 -1.17 9.83 -16.10
N LEU A 33 -0.32 9.01 -15.54
CA LEU A 33 -0.29 7.56 -15.74
C LEU A 33 -0.60 6.91 -14.39
N VAL A 34 -1.63 6.07 -14.34
CA VAL A 34 -2.05 5.37 -13.14
C VAL A 34 -1.92 3.88 -13.35
N ILE A 35 -1.31 3.20 -12.41
CA ILE A 35 -0.97 1.78 -12.51
C ILE A 35 -1.49 1.04 -11.28
N ASP A 36 -2.09 -0.13 -11.48
CA ASP A 36 -2.29 -1.14 -10.44
C ASP A 36 -0.98 -1.91 -10.25
N LYS A 37 -0.16 -1.46 -9.31
CA LYS A 37 1.17 -2.02 -9.07
C LYS A 37 1.07 -3.41 -8.44
N PRO A 38 1.76 -4.44 -8.97
CA PRO A 38 1.82 -5.74 -8.33
C PRO A 38 2.63 -5.71 -7.01
N GLY A 39 2.38 -6.71 -6.17
CA GLY A 39 2.95 -6.82 -4.83
C GLY A 39 4.39 -7.37 -4.75
N TRP A 40 5.21 -7.20 -5.76
CA TRP A 40 6.62 -7.63 -5.77
C TRP A 40 7.58 -6.56 -6.32
N LEU A 41 7.04 -5.52 -6.94
CA LEU A 41 7.78 -4.52 -7.71
C LEU A 41 8.09 -3.28 -6.87
N VAL A 42 9.35 -2.85 -6.84
CA VAL A 42 9.73 -1.56 -6.24
C VAL A 42 9.31 -0.39 -7.12
N CYS A 43 8.97 0.73 -6.49
CA CYS A 43 8.47 1.90 -7.22
C CYS A 43 9.57 2.73 -7.89
N HIS A 44 10.69 2.95 -7.19
CA HIS A 44 11.77 3.83 -7.62
C HIS A 44 12.90 3.04 -8.32
N PRO A 45 13.71 3.69 -9.15
CA PRO A 45 14.81 3.03 -9.85
C PRO A 45 15.73 2.24 -8.94
N SER A 46 16.14 1.07 -9.39
CA SER A 46 17.01 0.15 -8.69
C SER A 46 18.36 0.00 -9.45
N LYS A 47 19.36 -0.53 -8.75
CA LYS A 47 20.68 -0.80 -9.34
C LYS A 47 20.66 -1.93 -10.38
N ASN A 48 19.57 -2.70 -10.44
CA ASN A 48 19.44 -3.87 -11.31
C ASN A 48 18.82 -3.54 -12.68
N GLY A 49 18.95 -2.30 -13.12
CA GLY A 49 18.46 -1.83 -14.41
C GLY A 49 17.01 -1.30 -14.37
N PRO A 50 16.59 -0.62 -15.46
CA PRO A 50 15.30 0.07 -15.49
C PRO A 50 14.12 -0.88 -15.31
N TRP A 51 14.12 -2.04 -15.94
CA TRP A 51 13.03 -3.03 -15.88
C TRP A 51 12.88 -3.73 -14.52
N SER A 52 13.77 -3.47 -13.56
CA SER A 52 13.66 -3.97 -12.19
C SER A 52 12.85 -3.06 -11.26
N SER A 53 12.27 -1.97 -11.77
CA SER A 53 11.47 -1.01 -11.00
C SER A 53 10.34 -0.43 -11.84
N LEU A 54 9.25 -0.02 -11.19
CA LEU A 54 8.11 0.57 -11.88
C LEU A 54 8.48 1.84 -12.65
N ALA A 55 9.14 2.80 -11.99
CA ALA A 55 9.50 4.07 -12.64
C ALA A 55 10.53 3.89 -13.75
N GLY A 56 11.40 2.91 -13.63
CA GLY A 56 12.33 2.55 -14.71
C GLY A 56 11.61 1.95 -15.90
N ALA A 57 10.79 0.93 -15.69
CA ALA A 57 10.02 0.28 -16.74
C ALA A 57 9.09 1.25 -17.48
N VAL A 58 8.42 2.16 -16.73
CA VAL A 58 7.59 3.22 -17.34
C VAL A 58 8.40 4.14 -18.23
N ARG A 59 9.60 4.54 -17.83
CA ARG A 59 10.46 5.40 -18.66
C ARG A 59 10.89 4.72 -19.95
N GLU A 60 11.25 3.44 -19.87
CA GLU A 60 11.68 2.66 -21.06
C GLU A 60 10.52 2.43 -22.02
N GLU A 61 9.35 2.06 -21.51
CA GLU A 61 8.21 1.66 -22.34
C GLU A 61 7.43 2.86 -22.90
N PHE A 62 7.03 3.80 -22.02
CA PHE A 62 6.18 4.93 -22.43
C PHE A 62 6.97 6.12 -22.92
N LYS A 63 8.29 6.19 -22.64
CA LYS A 63 9.21 7.28 -23.05
C LYS A 63 8.64 8.68 -22.85
N PRO A 64 8.06 9.00 -21.67
CA PRO A 64 7.46 10.30 -21.44
C PRO A 64 8.54 11.38 -21.34
N ASP A 65 8.23 12.61 -21.77
CA ASP A 65 9.13 13.77 -21.65
C ASP A 65 9.49 14.06 -20.19
N ALA A 66 8.51 13.86 -19.29
CA ALA A 66 8.70 13.90 -17.85
C ALA A 66 7.89 12.80 -17.18
N ILE A 67 8.45 12.20 -16.12
CA ILE A 67 7.73 11.26 -15.27
C ILE A 67 8.11 11.47 -13.82
N ARG A 68 7.11 11.71 -12.97
CA ARG A 68 7.30 11.90 -11.54
C ARG A 68 6.35 11.02 -10.74
N LEU A 69 6.94 10.15 -9.94
CA LEU A 69 6.22 9.35 -8.97
C LEU A 69 5.66 10.26 -7.87
N ILE A 70 4.35 10.23 -7.63
CA ILE A 70 3.69 11.15 -6.69
C ILE A 70 3.86 10.71 -5.25
N TYR A 71 3.75 9.42 -5.00
CA TYR A 71 4.04 8.76 -3.73
C TYR A 71 4.57 7.37 -4.00
N ARG A 72 4.95 6.65 -2.96
CA ARG A 72 5.50 5.29 -3.11
C ARG A 72 4.66 4.30 -2.33
N LEU A 73 4.55 3.10 -2.89
CA LEU A 73 4.15 1.90 -2.17
C LEU A 73 5.40 1.08 -1.85
N ASP A 74 5.35 0.31 -0.78
CA ASP A 74 6.42 -0.64 -0.48
C ASP A 74 6.52 -1.69 -1.60
N ARG A 75 7.66 -2.39 -1.69
CA ARG A 75 7.87 -3.44 -2.70
C ARG A 75 6.71 -4.42 -2.75
N GLU A 76 6.28 -4.90 -1.59
CA GLU A 76 5.27 -5.95 -1.46
C GLU A 76 3.83 -5.42 -1.30
N THR A 77 3.64 -4.11 -1.22
CA THR A 77 2.32 -3.48 -1.28
C THR A 77 1.86 -3.36 -2.72
N SER A 78 0.68 -3.85 -3.02
CA SER A 78 0.03 -3.72 -4.33
C SER A 78 -0.96 -2.55 -4.40
N GLY A 79 -1.47 -2.27 -5.60
CA GLY A 79 -2.57 -1.33 -5.82
C GLY A 79 -2.19 -0.01 -6.48
N VAL A 80 -3.10 0.95 -6.36
CA VAL A 80 -3.05 2.21 -7.12
C VAL A 80 -1.77 2.97 -6.85
N ILE A 81 -1.08 3.33 -7.92
CA ILE A 81 0.06 4.25 -7.89
C ILE A 81 -0.06 5.27 -9.02
N ILE A 82 0.31 6.52 -8.74
CA ILE A 82 0.16 7.64 -9.66
C ILE A 82 1.53 8.18 -10.05
N LEU A 83 1.73 8.32 -11.36
CA LEU A 83 2.85 9.02 -11.95
C LEU A 83 2.32 10.23 -12.72
N ALA A 84 2.90 11.41 -12.49
CA ALA A 84 2.60 12.60 -13.26
C ALA A 84 3.46 12.63 -14.53
N LYS A 85 2.83 12.93 -15.67
CA LYS A 85 3.48 13.01 -16.99
C LYS A 85 3.99 14.41 -17.33
N THR A 86 3.71 15.40 -16.48
CA THR A 86 4.19 16.77 -16.63
C THR A 86 4.76 17.32 -15.32
N GLU A 87 5.71 18.23 -15.39
CA GLU A 87 6.29 18.87 -14.20
C GLU A 87 5.25 19.67 -13.41
N ALA A 88 4.34 20.35 -14.09
CA ALA A 88 3.25 21.11 -13.46
C ALA A 88 2.35 20.21 -12.62
N MET A 89 1.94 19.05 -13.17
CA MET A 89 1.12 18.08 -12.46
C MET A 89 1.90 17.42 -11.30
N GLY A 90 3.18 17.11 -11.53
CA GLY A 90 4.08 16.58 -10.50
C GLY A 90 4.24 17.53 -9.31
N SER A 91 4.41 18.83 -9.59
CA SER A 91 4.49 19.87 -8.55
C SER A 91 3.16 20.03 -7.79
N ARG A 92 2.03 20.10 -8.53
CA ARG A 92 0.68 20.20 -7.95
C ARG A 92 0.36 19.04 -7.01
N LEU A 93 0.52 17.82 -7.47
CA LEU A 93 0.23 16.62 -6.67
C LEU A 93 1.27 16.41 -5.56
N GLY A 94 2.53 16.77 -5.78
CA GLY A 94 3.55 16.74 -4.72
C GLY A 94 3.20 17.67 -3.55
N LYS A 95 2.70 18.88 -3.81
CA LYS A 95 2.17 19.79 -2.79
C LYS A 95 0.94 19.19 -2.08
N ALA A 96 0.03 18.57 -2.84
CA ALA A 96 -1.16 17.92 -2.29
C ALA A 96 -0.82 16.75 -1.35
N VAL A 97 0.24 15.98 -1.64
CA VAL A 97 0.75 14.94 -0.73
C VAL A 97 1.23 15.54 0.59
N LEU A 98 2.02 16.62 0.53
CA LEU A 98 2.53 17.30 1.72
C LEU A 98 1.40 17.91 2.57
N GLN A 99 0.31 18.33 1.95
CA GLN A 99 -0.87 18.91 2.58
C GLN A 99 -1.93 17.86 2.97
N HIS A 100 -1.64 16.58 2.83
CA HIS A 100 -2.56 15.46 3.11
C HIS A 100 -3.90 15.55 2.36
N ARG A 101 -3.92 16.16 1.16
CA ARG A 101 -5.12 16.34 0.34
C ARG A 101 -5.37 15.23 -0.69
N ILE A 102 -4.62 14.14 -0.63
CA ILE A 102 -4.88 12.94 -1.44
C ILE A 102 -5.48 11.89 -0.55
N GLY A 103 -6.74 11.54 -0.78
CA GLY A 103 -7.41 10.44 -0.09
C GLY A 103 -6.76 9.10 -0.46
N LYS A 104 -6.37 8.31 0.54
CA LYS A 104 -5.72 7.01 0.34
C LYS A 104 -6.43 5.96 1.18
N LEU A 105 -7.09 5.04 0.51
CA LEU A 105 -7.79 3.93 1.14
C LEU A 105 -7.06 2.63 0.83
N TYR A 106 -6.74 1.90 1.89
CA TYR A 106 -6.10 0.60 1.78
C TYR A 106 -7.02 -0.50 2.30
N VAL A 107 -6.73 -1.72 1.91
CA VAL A 107 -7.23 -2.94 2.54
C VAL A 107 -6.06 -3.79 2.97
N ALA A 108 -6.20 -4.45 4.12
CA ALA A 108 -5.18 -5.33 4.66
C ALA A 108 -5.82 -6.55 5.32
N LEU A 109 -5.04 -7.62 5.42
CA LEU A 109 -5.34 -8.77 6.28
C LEU A 109 -4.42 -8.70 7.50
N LEU A 110 -5.00 -8.66 8.68
CA LEU A 110 -4.28 -8.60 9.96
C LEU A 110 -4.42 -9.91 10.73
N GLU A 111 -3.39 -10.26 11.47
CA GLU A 111 -3.44 -11.36 12.45
C GLU A 111 -4.27 -10.91 13.68
N GLY A 112 -5.05 -11.82 14.21
CA GLY A 112 -5.95 -11.57 15.33
C GLY A 112 -7.27 -10.91 14.92
N GLU A 113 -8.25 -10.95 15.83
CA GLU A 113 -9.57 -10.39 15.60
C GLU A 113 -9.67 -8.97 16.15
N MET A 114 -10.16 -8.05 15.34
CA MET A 114 -10.39 -6.64 15.69
C MET A 114 -11.91 -6.40 15.75
N PRO A 115 -12.50 -6.14 16.93
CA PRO A 115 -13.94 -6.01 17.07
C PRO A 115 -14.49 -4.65 16.67
N GLU A 116 -13.65 -3.60 16.72
CA GLU A 116 -14.07 -2.21 16.49
C GLU A 116 -13.01 -1.39 15.75
N SER A 117 -13.41 -0.24 15.24
CA SER A 117 -12.48 0.68 14.56
C SER A 117 -11.52 1.30 15.56
N ILE A 118 -10.24 1.37 15.17
CA ILE A 118 -9.16 1.90 16.01
C ILE A 118 -8.43 3.02 15.24
N THR A 119 -8.32 4.18 15.89
CA THR A 119 -7.43 5.25 15.43
C THR A 119 -6.10 5.16 16.15
N VAL A 120 -5.03 4.90 15.40
CA VAL A 120 -3.66 4.95 15.92
C VAL A 120 -3.06 6.30 15.58
N ASN A 121 -2.93 7.15 16.60
CA ASN A 121 -2.25 8.44 16.51
C ASN A 121 -0.93 8.33 17.31
N GLN A 122 0.06 7.71 16.71
CA GLN A 122 1.36 7.45 17.34
C GLN A 122 2.48 7.83 16.37
N PRO A 123 3.49 8.61 16.83
CA PRO A 123 4.58 9.02 15.98
C PRO A 123 5.46 7.84 15.56
N LEU A 124 6.02 7.94 14.35
CA LEU A 124 6.92 6.95 13.80
C LEU A 124 8.33 7.49 13.65
N GLY A 125 9.29 6.72 14.09
CA GLY A 125 10.71 6.98 13.95
C GLY A 125 11.48 5.75 13.43
N PRO A 126 12.79 5.90 13.16
CA PRO A 126 13.64 4.76 12.79
C PRO A 126 13.73 3.77 13.95
N ASP A 127 13.73 2.49 13.65
CA ASP A 127 14.00 1.45 14.64
C ASP A 127 15.52 1.24 14.76
N LEU A 128 16.15 1.96 15.68
CA LEU A 128 17.59 1.90 15.91
C LEU A 128 18.05 0.59 16.56
N ALA A 129 17.14 -0.16 17.16
CA ALA A 129 17.43 -1.45 17.77
C ALA A 129 17.29 -2.63 16.78
N ALA A 130 16.66 -2.41 15.62
CA ALA A 130 16.51 -3.44 14.62
C ALA A 130 17.81 -3.67 13.85
N ASN A 131 18.12 -4.93 13.57
CA ASN A 131 19.24 -5.32 12.68
C ASN A 131 18.99 -4.90 11.21
N VAL A 132 17.88 -4.23 10.93
CA VAL A 132 17.44 -3.80 9.60
C VAL A 132 17.15 -2.30 9.61
N THR A 133 18.04 -1.52 9.03
CA THR A 133 17.99 -0.04 9.01
C THR A 133 16.74 0.54 8.32
N VAL A 134 16.00 -0.28 7.56
CA VAL A 134 14.79 0.16 6.86
C VAL A 134 13.54 0.10 7.74
N LYS A 135 13.58 -0.52 8.93
CA LYS A 135 12.42 -0.66 9.81
C LYS A 135 12.07 0.69 10.46
N SER A 136 10.78 1.01 10.51
CA SER A 136 10.21 2.09 11.33
C SER A 136 9.49 1.49 12.51
N ARG A 137 9.39 2.22 13.62
CA ARG A 137 8.60 1.80 14.79
C ARG A 137 7.82 2.97 15.38
N VAL A 138 6.82 2.68 16.18
CA VAL A 138 6.20 3.68 17.05
C VAL A 138 7.25 4.14 18.06
N ALA A 139 7.63 5.39 17.98
CA ALA A 139 8.61 6.01 18.87
C ALA A 139 8.42 7.51 18.90
N ALA A 140 8.49 8.11 20.09
CA ALA A 140 8.60 9.56 20.28
C ALA A 140 10.07 9.95 20.40
N GLY A 141 10.40 11.17 19.96
CA GLY A 141 11.76 11.73 20.12
C GLY A 141 12.39 12.21 18.80
N PRO A 142 13.68 12.49 18.80
CA PRO A 142 14.38 13.02 17.63
C PRO A 142 14.24 12.10 16.40
N GLY A 143 13.87 12.67 15.25
CA GLY A 143 13.66 11.93 14.00
C GLY A 143 12.30 11.25 13.85
N SER A 144 11.44 11.31 14.87
CA SER A 144 10.07 10.83 14.79
C SER A 144 9.16 11.84 14.10
N GLN A 145 8.16 11.35 13.39
CA GLN A 145 7.18 12.14 12.65
C GLN A 145 5.78 11.74 13.07
N GLU A 146 4.88 12.69 13.18
CA GLU A 146 3.45 12.42 13.41
C GLU A 146 2.91 11.45 12.38
N ALA A 147 2.13 10.48 12.85
CA ALA A 147 1.52 9.47 12.01
C ALA A 147 0.14 9.08 12.55
N VAL A 148 -0.87 9.12 11.68
CA VAL A 148 -2.26 8.78 12.00
C VAL A 148 -2.79 7.78 10.98
N THR A 149 -3.24 6.63 11.50
CA THR A 149 -3.86 5.55 10.72
C THR A 149 -5.17 5.14 11.39
N ILE A 150 -6.23 4.98 10.60
CA ILE A 150 -7.52 4.50 11.10
C ILE A 150 -7.79 3.14 10.49
N PHE A 151 -7.97 2.14 11.35
CA PHE A 151 -8.31 0.77 10.96
C PHE A 151 -9.81 0.54 11.18
N HIS A 152 -10.50 0.03 10.15
CA HIS A 152 -11.91 -0.31 10.16
C HIS A 152 -12.06 -1.81 9.92
N PRO A 153 -12.45 -2.62 10.92
CA PRO A 153 -12.71 -4.03 10.69
C PRO A 153 -13.89 -4.19 9.74
N LEU A 154 -13.70 -5.00 8.72
CA LEU A 154 -14.74 -5.34 7.73
C LEU A 154 -15.28 -6.74 7.97
N ALA A 155 -14.42 -7.70 8.29
CA ALA A 155 -14.76 -9.04 8.72
C ALA A 155 -13.66 -9.62 9.62
N ALA A 156 -14.03 -10.23 10.75
CA ALA A 156 -13.13 -10.94 11.64
C ALA A 156 -13.53 -12.42 11.69
N ARG A 157 -12.66 -13.31 11.23
CA ARG A 157 -12.89 -14.77 11.13
C ARG A 157 -11.59 -15.56 11.18
N GLY A 158 -11.61 -16.70 11.85
CA GLY A 158 -10.50 -17.64 11.84
C GLY A 158 -9.21 -17.11 12.45
N GLY A 159 -9.29 -16.17 13.40
CA GLY A 159 -8.11 -15.57 14.01
C GLY A 159 -7.46 -14.46 13.16
N PHE A 160 -8.15 -13.97 12.12
CA PHE A 160 -7.69 -12.88 11.25
C PHE A 160 -8.78 -11.82 11.07
N THR A 161 -8.38 -10.63 10.63
CA THR A 161 -9.32 -9.56 10.29
C THR A 161 -9.00 -8.98 8.92
N LEU A 162 -10.00 -8.94 8.03
CA LEU A 162 -9.99 -8.07 6.87
C LEU A 162 -10.32 -6.65 7.35
N VAL A 163 -9.44 -5.70 7.09
CA VAL A 163 -9.61 -4.31 7.49
C VAL A 163 -9.56 -3.36 6.29
N GLY A 164 -10.42 -2.34 6.30
CA GLY A 164 -10.21 -1.13 5.55
C GLY A 164 -9.31 -0.18 6.35
N VAL A 165 -8.44 0.56 5.68
CA VAL A 165 -7.48 1.45 6.34
C VAL A 165 -7.50 2.83 5.68
N GLU A 166 -7.73 3.86 6.50
CA GLU A 166 -7.53 5.26 6.09
C GLU A 166 -6.14 5.71 6.49
N LEU A 167 -5.37 6.17 5.52
CA LEU A 167 -4.03 6.69 5.74
C LEU A 167 -4.07 8.22 5.76
N VAL A 168 -4.22 8.80 6.96
CA VAL A 168 -4.29 10.27 7.14
C VAL A 168 -2.93 10.91 6.86
N THR A 169 -1.86 10.34 7.36
CA THR A 169 -0.48 10.70 7.04
C THR A 169 0.17 9.60 6.18
N GLY A 170 1.32 9.85 5.58
CA GLY A 170 1.97 8.88 4.68
C GLY A 170 3.44 8.64 5.03
N ARG A 171 3.73 8.12 6.24
CA ARG A 171 5.11 7.80 6.65
C ARG A 171 5.53 6.43 6.14
N LYS A 172 6.84 6.23 6.05
CA LYS A 172 7.43 4.96 5.63
C LYS A 172 6.92 3.81 6.52
N HIS A 173 6.42 2.74 5.90
CA HIS A 173 5.90 1.55 6.58
C HIS A 173 4.75 1.81 7.60
N GLN A 174 4.07 2.95 7.53
CA GLN A 174 3.17 3.43 8.58
C GLN A 174 2.10 2.41 8.98
N ILE A 175 1.33 1.88 8.02
CA ILE A 175 0.27 0.91 8.32
C ILE A 175 0.84 -0.33 9.01
N ARG A 176 1.97 -0.82 8.56
CA ARG A 176 2.64 -2.02 9.06
C ARG A 176 3.16 -1.84 10.48
N ALA A 177 3.83 -0.69 10.75
CA ALA A 177 4.36 -0.35 12.07
C ALA A 177 3.23 -0.11 13.08
N HIS A 178 2.13 0.55 12.68
CA HIS A 178 0.95 0.73 13.53
C HIS A 178 0.22 -0.58 13.80
N ALA A 179 0.11 -1.47 12.82
CA ALA A 179 -0.47 -2.80 12.98
C ALA A 179 0.38 -3.66 13.96
N GLU A 180 1.72 -3.64 13.82
CA GLU A 180 2.63 -4.30 14.77
C GLU A 180 2.44 -3.74 16.20
N TRP A 181 2.36 -2.41 16.35
CA TRP A 181 2.16 -1.74 17.63
C TRP A 181 0.83 -2.14 18.30
N LEU A 182 -0.22 -2.38 17.52
CA LEU A 182 -1.50 -2.91 18.02
C LEU A 182 -1.43 -4.39 18.39
N GLY A 183 -0.29 -5.08 18.15
CA GLY A 183 -0.17 -6.54 18.28
C GLY A 183 -0.95 -7.32 17.22
N ARG A 184 -1.30 -6.67 16.09
CA ARG A 184 -2.09 -7.24 14.98
C ARG A 184 -1.34 -7.07 13.67
N ARG A 185 -0.32 -7.89 13.47
CA ARG A 185 0.59 -7.77 12.31
C ARG A 185 -0.13 -7.98 10.98
N VAL A 186 0.40 -7.35 9.94
CA VAL A 186 -0.05 -7.63 8.56
C VAL A 186 0.38 -9.05 8.17
N VAL A 187 -0.56 -9.86 7.71
CA VAL A 187 -0.28 -11.23 7.25
C VAL A 187 0.79 -11.22 6.16
N GLY A 188 1.74 -12.14 6.23
CA GLY A 188 2.82 -12.27 5.24
C GLY A 188 3.95 -11.24 5.35
N ASP A 189 3.92 -10.39 6.38
CA ASP A 189 4.94 -9.36 6.55
C ASP A 189 6.24 -9.93 7.13
N LYS A 190 7.29 -9.98 6.34
CA LYS A 190 8.61 -10.50 6.73
C LYS A 190 9.36 -9.60 7.69
N LEU A 191 9.12 -8.28 7.61
CA LEU A 191 9.86 -7.28 8.40
C LEU A 191 9.21 -7.02 9.76
N TYR A 192 7.87 -7.00 9.79
CA TYR A 192 7.03 -6.78 10.97
C TYR A 192 6.36 -8.08 11.44
N GLY A 193 6.79 -9.20 10.91
CA GLY A 193 6.26 -10.52 11.17
C GLY A 193 6.66 -11.10 12.55
N PRO A 194 6.37 -12.39 12.77
CA PRO A 194 6.57 -13.04 14.07
C PRO A 194 8.04 -13.18 14.47
N ASP A 195 8.96 -13.09 13.50
CA ASP A 195 10.40 -13.25 13.73
C ASP A 195 11.19 -12.21 12.94
N PRO A 196 12.01 -11.38 13.61
CA PRO A 196 12.81 -10.34 12.95
C PRO A 196 13.84 -10.90 11.95
N GLY A 197 14.24 -12.17 12.07
CA GLY A 197 15.19 -12.81 11.18
C GLY A 197 14.64 -13.13 9.80
N LEU A 198 13.32 -13.23 9.63
CA LEU A 198 12.67 -13.60 8.37
C LEU A 198 13.02 -12.63 7.23
N TYR A 199 13.07 -11.33 7.51
CA TYR A 199 13.41 -10.35 6.49
C TYR A 199 14.85 -10.50 5.99
N LEU A 200 15.81 -10.73 6.90
CA LEU A 200 17.22 -10.91 6.54
C LEU A 200 17.44 -12.23 5.79
N GLU A 201 16.79 -13.30 6.23
CA GLU A 201 16.81 -14.60 5.55
C GLU A 201 16.25 -14.47 4.13
N PHE A 202 15.09 -13.80 3.96
CA PHE A 202 14.52 -13.53 2.65
C PHE A 202 15.42 -12.67 1.76
N ALA A 203 16.09 -11.67 2.34
CA ALA A 203 17.01 -10.80 1.59
C ALA A 203 18.22 -11.56 1.04
N GLN A 204 18.68 -12.60 1.72
CA GLN A 204 19.84 -13.39 1.35
C GLN A 204 19.50 -14.60 0.47
N GLN A 205 18.42 -15.32 0.80
CA GLN A 205 18.13 -16.64 0.24
C GLN A 205 16.80 -16.70 -0.53
N GLY A 206 15.96 -15.66 -0.45
CA GLY A 206 14.60 -15.70 -0.93
C GLY A 206 13.66 -16.45 0.02
N TRP A 207 12.60 -17.01 -0.52
CA TRP A 207 11.58 -17.72 0.25
C TRP A 207 12.06 -19.12 0.67
N THR A 208 12.04 -19.39 1.96
CA THR A 208 12.46 -20.67 2.54
C THR A 208 11.28 -21.44 3.16
N ALA A 209 11.52 -22.67 3.60
CA ALA A 209 10.55 -23.48 4.35
C ALA A 209 10.09 -22.78 5.65
N ARG A 210 10.99 -22.02 6.29
CA ARG A 210 10.69 -21.26 7.50
C ARG A 210 9.67 -20.15 7.23
N HIS A 211 9.80 -19.43 6.11
CA HIS A 211 8.79 -18.46 5.68
C HIS A 211 7.43 -19.14 5.47
N SER A 212 7.40 -20.29 4.80
CA SER A 212 6.17 -21.05 4.59
C SER A 212 5.51 -21.52 5.90
N ALA A 213 6.30 -21.81 6.92
CA ALA A 213 5.78 -22.24 8.22
C ALA A 213 5.25 -21.11 9.09
N LEU A 214 5.81 -19.89 8.96
CA LEU A 214 5.54 -18.78 9.86
C LEU A 214 4.68 -17.66 9.24
N LEU A 215 4.62 -17.59 7.92
CA LEU A 215 3.89 -16.53 7.18
C LEU A 215 2.78 -17.17 6.36
N GLY A 216 1.60 -16.66 6.47
CA GLY A 216 0.43 -17.16 5.73
C GLY A 216 0.43 -16.79 4.25
N MET A 217 1.23 -15.79 3.84
CA MET A 217 1.33 -15.30 2.47
C MET A 217 2.78 -14.99 2.11
N THR A 218 3.12 -15.04 0.82
CA THR A 218 4.47 -14.76 0.31
C THR A 218 4.87 -13.30 0.37
N ARG A 219 3.89 -12.40 0.49
CA ARG A 219 4.06 -10.96 0.64
C ARG A 219 3.15 -10.39 1.72
N GLN A 220 3.45 -9.19 2.18
CA GLN A 220 2.54 -8.49 3.07
C GLN A 220 1.16 -8.30 2.43
N ALA A 221 0.11 -8.70 3.13
CA ALA A 221 -1.27 -8.59 2.70
C ALA A 221 -1.79 -7.15 2.85
N LEU A 222 -1.21 -6.24 2.05
CA LEU A 222 -1.52 -4.82 2.03
C LEU A 222 -1.70 -4.34 0.60
N HIS A 223 -2.81 -3.62 0.35
CA HIS A 223 -3.20 -3.17 -0.98
C HIS A 223 -3.79 -1.77 -0.93
N CYS A 224 -3.31 -0.87 -1.79
CA CYS A 224 -3.88 0.45 -2.00
C CYS A 224 -5.11 0.32 -2.89
N ALA A 225 -6.28 0.19 -2.28
CA ALA A 225 -7.54 -0.12 -2.98
C ALA A 225 -8.11 1.08 -3.74
N ALA A 226 -7.96 2.30 -3.19
CA ALA A 226 -8.47 3.49 -3.86
C ALA A 226 -7.65 4.75 -3.53
N ILE A 227 -7.62 5.66 -4.50
CA ILE A 227 -7.08 7.01 -4.38
C ILE A 227 -8.14 8.01 -4.81
N ASP A 228 -8.36 9.03 -3.98
CA ASP A 228 -9.24 10.15 -4.27
C ASP A 228 -8.43 11.43 -4.49
N LEU A 229 -8.48 11.97 -5.71
CA LEU A 229 -7.83 13.24 -6.07
C LEU A 229 -8.78 14.44 -6.03
N ARG A 230 -10.08 14.24 -5.78
CA ARG A 230 -11.07 15.32 -5.76
C ARG A 230 -10.76 16.45 -4.75
N PRO A 231 -10.18 16.14 -3.54
CA PRO A 231 -9.73 17.21 -2.63
C PRO A 231 -8.60 18.07 -3.20
N THR A 232 -7.92 17.63 -4.27
CA THR A 232 -6.90 18.43 -4.98
C THR A 232 -7.49 19.29 -6.09
N GLY A 233 -8.80 19.19 -6.34
CA GLY A 233 -9.49 19.84 -7.47
C GLY A 233 -9.33 19.11 -8.81
N LEU A 234 -8.98 17.81 -8.77
CA LEU A 234 -8.96 16.92 -9.93
C LEU A 234 -10.07 15.90 -9.78
N ASP A 235 -10.90 15.74 -10.80
CA ASP A 235 -12.05 14.82 -10.76
C ASP A 235 -11.64 13.39 -11.10
N TYR A 236 -10.79 12.82 -10.25
CA TYR A 236 -10.37 11.40 -10.37
C TYR A 236 -10.61 10.65 -9.06
N VAL A 237 -11.29 9.53 -9.18
CA VAL A 237 -11.36 8.47 -8.18
C VAL A 237 -10.85 7.19 -8.84
N LEU A 238 -9.75 6.68 -8.35
CA LEU A 238 -9.00 5.58 -8.94
C LEU A 238 -9.11 4.37 -8.01
N ARG A 239 -9.52 3.20 -8.53
CA ARG A 239 -9.74 1.97 -7.75
C ARG A 239 -9.02 0.80 -8.39
N ALA A 240 -8.17 0.12 -7.64
CA ALA A 240 -7.56 -1.14 -8.05
C ALA A 240 -8.40 -2.33 -7.58
N PRO A 241 -8.48 -3.41 -8.39
CA PRO A 241 -9.18 -4.63 -8.00
C PRO A 241 -8.47 -5.32 -6.84
N TRP A 242 -9.25 -5.97 -5.97
CA TRP A 242 -8.67 -6.73 -4.85
C TRP A 242 -7.80 -7.88 -5.37
N PRO A 243 -6.53 -8.00 -4.87
CA PRO A 243 -5.58 -8.96 -5.41
C PRO A 243 -5.99 -10.41 -5.20
N PRO A 244 -5.81 -11.28 -6.21
CA PRO A 244 -6.23 -12.69 -6.13
C PRO A 244 -5.55 -13.50 -5.02
N ASP A 245 -4.33 -13.15 -4.63
CA ASP A 245 -3.61 -13.82 -3.53
C ASP A 245 -4.23 -13.50 -2.17
N MET A 246 -4.62 -12.25 -1.92
CA MET A 246 -5.35 -11.84 -0.72
C MET A 246 -6.76 -12.45 -0.69
N ALA A 247 -7.45 -12.49 -1.84
CA ALA A 247 -8.74 -13.14 -1.98
C ALA A 247 -8.67 -14.64 -1.62
N ARG A 248 -7.68 -15.34 -2.16
CA ARG A 248 -7.46 -16.76 -1.83
C ARG A 248 -7.15 -17.00 -0.35
N PHE A 249 -6.39 -16.13 0.30
CA PHE A 249 -6.14 -16.24 1.73
C PHE A 249 -7.43 -16.06 2.53
N ALA A 250 -8.21 -15.02 2.23
CA ALA A 250 -9.48 -14.78 2.90
C ALA A 250 -10.44 -15.96 2.74
N GLU A 251 -10.56 -16.51 1.54
CA GLU A 251 -11.44 -17.65 1.27
C GLU A 251 -10.98 -18.93 1.97
N ARG A 252 -9.69 -19.28 1.88
CA ARG A 252 -9.18 -20.56 2.38
C ARG A 252 -8.89 -20.58 3.88
N THR A 253 -8.37 -19.45 4.40
CA THR A 253 -7.92 -19.37 5.79
C THR A 253 -8.96 -18.76 6.70
N MET A 254 -9.59 -17.66 6.26
CA MET A 254 -10.63 -16.99 7.03
C MET A 254 -12.04 -17.58 6.79
N GLN A 255 -12.20 -18.46 5.80
CA GLN A 255 -13.53 -18.93 5.35
C GLN A 255 -14.46 -17.78 5.00
N LEU A 256 -13.92 -16.73 4.43
CA LEU A 256 -14.62 -15.54 3.95
C LEU A 256 -14.71 -15.60 2.42
N PRO A 257 -15.92 -15.87 1.86
CA PRO A 257 -16.11 -15.99 0.43
C PRO A 257 -15.63 -14.74 -0.31
N THR A 258 -14.98 -14.92 -1.45
CA THR A 258 -14.39 -13.83 -2.26
C THR A 258 -15.45 -12.75 -2.58
N GLY A 259 -16.68 -13.14 -2.94
CA GLY A 259 -17.76 -12.18 -3.24
C GLY A 259 -18.22 -11.37 -2.01
N GLU A 260 -18.28 -12.01 -0.83
CA GLU A 260 -18.62 -11.32 0.43
C GLU A 260 -17.52 -10.31 0.79
N ALA A 261 -16.25 -10.73 0.73
CA ALA A 261 -15.11 -9.87 1.01
C ALA A 261 -15.07 -8.66 0.05
N GLN A 262 -15.29 -8.88 -1.24
CA GLN A 262 -15.33 -7.80 -2.23
C GLN A 262 -16.45 -6.81 -1.92
N ALA A 263 -17.65 -7.27 -1.58
CA ALA A 263 -18.78 -6.41 -1.23
C ALA A 263 -18.48 -5.54 0.01
N LEU A 264 -17.82 -6.11 1.02
CA LEU A 264 -17.39 -5.37 2.22
C LEU A 264 -16.33 -4.29 1.89
N ILE A 265 -15.38 -4.61 1.03
CA ILE A 265 -14.36 -3.67 0.56
C ILE A 265 -15.01 -2.53 -0.22
N ASP A 266 -15.91 -2.84 -1.16
CA ASP A 266 -16.61 -1.85 -1.97
C ASP A 266 -17.46 -0.92 -1.10
N ALA A 267 -18.21 -1.46 -0.15
CA ALA A 267 -19.00 -0.68 0.80
C ALA A 267 -18.12 0.26 1.65
N PHE A 268 -16.95 -0.22 2.11
CA PHE A 268 -15.99 0.61 2.83
C PHE A 268 -15.48 1.77 1.96
N VAL A 269 -15.02 1.48 0.75
CA VAL A 269 -14.47 2.48 -0.18
C VAL A 269 -15.53 3.52 -0.53
N GLU A 270 -16.75 3.09 -0.90
CA GLU A 270 -17.87 4.00 -1.21
C GLU A 270 -18.21 4.92 -0.05
N ARG A 271 -18.35 4.36 1.15
CA ARG A 271 -18.65 5.16 2.34
C ARG A 271 -17.60 6.25 2.55
N LYS A 272 -16.31 5.91 2.46
CA LYS A 272 -15.21 6.84 2.69
C LYS A 272 -15.11 7.93 1.63
N LEU A 273 -15.30 7.57 0.38
CA LEU A 273 -15.33 8.51 -0.73
C LEU A 273 -16.50 9.51 -0.62
N ASN A 274 -17.65 9.08 -0.09
CA ASN A 274 -18.81 9.94 0.14
C ASN A 274 -18.63 10.85 1.37
N GLU A 275 -17.96 10.38 2.43
CA GLU A 275 -17.61 11.20 3.61
C GLU A 275 -16.70 12.37 3.20
N GLU A 276 -15.69 12.13 2.37
CA GLU A 276 -14.79 13.18 1.86
C GLU A 276 -15.51 14.24 1.00
N LEU A 277 -16.45 13.81 0.16
CA LEU A 277 -17.28 14.75 -0.62
C LEU A 277 -18.12 15.67 0.28
N ARG A 278 -18.70 15.15 1.35
CA ARG A 278 -19.48 15.94 2.30
C ARG A 278 -18.63 16.97 3.03
N LYS A 279 -17.42 16.61 3.46
CA LYS A 279 -16.48 17.53 4.12
C LYS A 279 -16.11 18.67 3.17
N ALA A 280 -15.71 18.37 1.94
CA ALA A 280 -15.37 19.37 0.93
C ALA A 280 -16.53 20.28 0.55
N GLY A 281 -17.77 19.77 0.59
CA GLY A 281 -18.99 20.57 0.35
C GLY A 281 -19.29 21.57 1.47
N ASN A 282 -19.05 21.19 2.72
CA ASN A 282 -19.26 22.06 3.88
C ASN A 282 -18.19 23.17 3.96
N GLU A 283 -16.92 22.84 3.75
CA GLU A 283 -15.83 23.83 3.73
C GLU A 283 -16.03 24.94 2.67
N ARG A 284 -16.64 24.60 1.52
CA ARG A 284 -16.98 25.61 0.48
C ARG A 284 -18.13 26.52 0.88
N LYS A 285 -19.09 26.04 1.66
CA LYS A 285 -20.20 26.84 2.17
C LYS A 285 -19.74 27.82 3.26
N ASP A 286 -18.87 27.35 4.15
CA ASP A 286 -18.32 28.19 5.22
C ASP A 286 -17.35 29.28 4.68
N ALA A 287 -16.65 29.00 3.56
CA ALA A 287 -15.78 29.97 2.90
C ALA A 287 -16.55 31.03 2.04
N SER A 288 -17.84 30.81 1.81
CA SER A 288 -18.72 31.72 1.02
C SER A 288 -19.71 32.49 1.90
N SER A 289 -19.69 32.29 3.22
CA SER A 289 -20.42 33.04 4.26
C SER A 289 -19.52 34.04 4.95
#